data_c5597ed8b63adcd891fe32256fad11f4
#
_entry.id   c5597ed8b63adcd891fe32256fad11f4
#
_cell.length_a   1.000
_cell.length_b   1.000
_cell.length_c   1.000
_cell.angle_alpha   90.00
_cell.angle_beta   90.00
_cell.angle_gamma   90.00
#
_symmetry.space_group_name_H-M   'P 1'
#
loop_
_entity.id
_entity.type
_entity.pdbx_description
1 polymer ?
#
loop_
_entity_poly.entity_id
_entity_poly.type
_entity_poly.pdbx_seq_one_letter_code
_entity_poly.pdbx_strand_id
1 'polypeptide(L)'
;MLSEELILHFVSKLYEKYEIQEKSVMRVIRNADIDAGSFDDEDLDYRNMMEHMVKQRNRLNPVCVQLNREINDKAKKKLTDYLEIGAKHLIEERTPLDMSFVFQLQNVLKNKPELFYKKRVPQPGKEISMNEKIIPQIEKKDVVLSYPFESMRPFISMLEEAASDPTVVSIKMTLYRVADRSKIVETLIEAAENGKEVIVLVELRARFDEANNIEMSKRLEEAGCQLLYGLGDYKVHSKLCLITRSVNNTFSYITQIGTGNYNEKTSRLYTDLSLITANQEIGADAAAVFAALQKGETVDSSNQLLVAPNCLQNRILSMIDEQIDKAKNGQDGYVGVKINSLTDKLIIEKLIEASQAGVKIDLEVRGICCIKPGVKGYTDNIRVVSVVGRFLEHSRIYRFGRGDDQKIYIASADFMTRNTTRRVEVAAPVLDKHCQERIIHIFDLIMQDDEKGKEQNSDGVYCDRHINNPKIDSQETLYEESYEAAASAE
;
A
#
# COMPACT_ATOMS: atom_id res chain seq x y z
N MET A 1 -29.45 -18.62 -8.39
CA MET A 1 -30.47 -17.55 -8.09
C MET A 1 -30.01 -16.83 -6.87
N LEU A 2 -30.08 -15.51 -6.85
CA LEU A 2 -29.73 -14.71 -5.67
C LEU A 2 -30.84 -14.82 -4.63
N SER A 3 -30.49 -14.85 -3.35
CA SER A 3 -31.45 -14.98 -2.23
C SER A 3 -32.44 -13.82 -2.18
N GLU A 4 -31.96 -12.60 -2.43
CA GLU A 4 -32.79 -11.40 -2.51
C GLU A 4 -33.86 -11.46 -3.61
N GLU A 5 -33.53 -12.03 -4.76
CA GLU A 5 -34.51 -12.24 -5.84
C GLU A 5 -35.58 -13.28 -5.46
N LEU A 6 -35.17 -14.32 -4.75
CA LEU A 6 -36.09 -15.33 -4.22
C LEU A 6 -37.05 -14.70 -3.20
N ILE A 7 -36.54 -13.89 -2.28
CA ILE A 7 -37.34 -13.18 -1.28
C ILE A 7 -38.33 -12.25 -1.98
N LEU A 8 -37.86 -11.43 -2.95
CA LEU A 8 -38.75 -10.54 -3.70
C LEU A 8 -39.83 -11.27 -4.49
N HIS A 9 -39.52 -12.48 -4.98
CA HIS A 9 -40.50 -13.30 -5.69
C HIS A 9 -41.64 -13.74 -4.75
N PHE A 10 -41.30 -14.15 -3.55
CA PHE A 10 -42.26 -14.68 -2.57
C PHE A 10 -42.75 -13.64 -1.53
N VAL A 11 -42.38 -12.38 -1.66
CA VAL A 11 -42.70 -11.35 -0.65
C VAL A 11 -44.23 -11.22 -0.41
N SER A 12 -45.06 -11.44 -1.42
CA SER A 12 -46.52 -11.46 -1.28
C SER A 12 -47.05 -12.55 -0.34
N LYS A 13 -46.33 -13.67 -0.22
CA LYS A 13 -46.66 -14.73 0.76
C LYS A 13 -46.28 -14.36 2.19
N LEU A 14 -45.33 -13.47 2.37
CA LEU A 14 -44.95 -12.94 3.69
C LEU A 14 -45.92 -11.86 4.18
N TYR A 15 -46.59 -11.18 3.25
CA TYR A 15 -47.50 -10.06 3.52
C TYR A 15 -48.89 -10.30 2.95
N GLU A 16 -49.46 -11.48 3.17
CA GLU A 16 -50.75 -11.93 2.59
C GLU A 16 -51.95 -10.97 2.87
N LYS A 17 -51.86 -10.22 3.96
CA LYS A 17 -52.90 -9.26 4.38
C LYS A 17 -52.78 -7.88 3.72
N TYR A 18 -51.77 -7.67 2.88
CA TYR A 18 -51.46 -6.39 2.27
C TYR A 18 -51.33 -6.52 0.75
N GLU A 19 -51.80 -5.51 0.07
CA GLU A 19 -51.53 -5.34 -1.38
C GLU A 19 -50.14 -4.70 -1.53
N ILE A 20 -49.22 -5.40 -2.16
CA ILE A 20 -47.85 -4.93 -2.39
C ILE A 20 -47.87 -4.04 -3.63
N GLN A 21 -47.67 -2.74 -3.43
CA GLN A 21 -47.62 -1.75 -4.51
C GLN A 21 -46.26 -1.73 -5.20
N GLU A 22 -45.16 -1.80 -4.43
CA GLU A 22 -43.79 -1.74 -4.92
C GLU A 22 -42.89 -2.69 -4.15
N LYS A 23 -41.86 -3.21 -4.80
CA LYS A 23 -40.84 -4.05 -4.18
C LYS A 23 -39.50 -3.83 -4.84
N SER A 24 -38.47 -3.58 -4.05
CA SER A 24 -37.09 -3.43 -4.50
C SER A 24 -36.13 -3.86 -3.41
N VAL A 25 -34.94 -4.32 -3.79
CA VAL A 25 -33.80 -4.41 -2.88
C VAL A 25 -33.17 -3.04 -2.80
N MET A 26 -32.79 -2.62 -1.61
CA MET A 26 -32.20 -1.34 -1.36
C MET A 26 -30.84 -1.52 -0.68
N ARG A 27 -29.85 -0.73 -1.12
CA ARG A 27 -28.56 -0.58 -0.45
C ARG A 27 -28.41 0.88 -0.02
N VAL A 28 -28.25 1.11 1.28
CA VAL A 28 -27.99 2.43 1.84
C VAL A 28 -26.48 2.60 2.03
N ILE A 29 -25.90 3.57 1.34
CA ILE A 29 -24.51 3.97 1.53
C ILE A 29 -24.51 5.14 2.51
N ARG A 30 -23.82 4.97 3.63
CA ARG A 30 -23.71 5.99 4.67
C ARG A 30 -22.38 6.70 4.58
N ASN A 31 -22.29 7.89 5.15
CA ASN A 31 -21.01 8.57 5.30
C ASN A 31 -20.04 7.66 6.07
N ALA A 32 -18.82 7.53 5.55
CA ALA A 32 -17.77 6.72 6.17
C ALA A 32 -16.68 7.57 6.81
N ASP A 33 -16.65 8.87 6.54
CA ASP A 33 -15.71 9.78 7.17
C ASP A 33 -16.25 10.17 8.55
N ILE A 34 -15.52 9.72 9.55
CA ILE A 34 -15.76 10.09 10.94
C ILE A 34 -14.69 11.15 11.25
N ASP A 35 -15.13 12.36 11.54
CA ASP A 35 -14.25 13.43 11.97
C ASP A 35 -13.93 13.24 13.45
N ALA A 36 -12.68 12.86 13.74
CA ALA A 36 -12.19 12.67 15.09
C ALA A 36 -12.17 13.98 15.90
N GLY A 37 -12.16 15.14 15.21
CA GLY A 37 -12.17 16.45 15.83
C GLY A 37 -13.54 16.89 16.37
N SER A 38 -14.60 16.09 16.18
CA SER A 38 -15.96 16.44 16.65
C SER A 38 -16.29 15.95 18.08
N PHE A 39 -15.36 15.33 18.78
CA PHE A 39 -15.57 14.84 20.15
C PHE A 39 -14.70 15.66 21.12
N ASP A 40 -15.34 16.56 21.84
CA ASP A 40 -14.74 17.42 22.89
C ASP A 40 -14.58 16.70 24.25
N ASP A 41 -14.55 15.37 24.30
CA ASP A 41 -14.40 14.63 25.54
C ASP A 41 -12.89 14.40 25.81
N GLU A 42 -12.28 15.34 26.52
CA GLU A 42 -10.85 15.34 26.87
C GLU A 42 -10.43 14.14 27.74
N ASP A 43 -11.39 13.40 28.31
CA ASP A 43 -11.14 12.27 29.23
C ASP A 43 -11.18 10.87 28.56
N LEU A 44 -11.57 10.76 27.30
CA LEU A 44 -11.64 9.47 26.61
C LEU A 44 -10.31 9.13 25.93
N ASP A 45 -9.70 8.01 26.33
CA ASP A 45 -8.60 7.38 25.61
C ASP A 45 -8.94 7.24 24.11
N TYR A 46 -8.04 7.67 23.22
CA TYR A 46 -8.23 7.71 21.77
C TYR A 46 -8.76 6.38 21.20
N ARG A 47 -8.33 5.24 21.72
CA ARG A 47 -8.84 3.92 21.34
C ARG A 47 -10.32 3.74 21.69
N ASN A 48 -10.73 4.11 22.88
CA ASN A 48 -12.13 4.02 23.32
C ASN A 48 -13.02 4.94 22.50
N MET A 49 -12.53 6.12 22.14
CA MET A 49 -13.20 7.04 21.23
C MET A 49 -13.38 6.38 19.85
N MET A 50 -12.34 5.77 19.28
CA MET A 50 -12.42 5.08 18.00
C MET A 50 -13.38 3.88 18.03
N GLU A 51 -13.39 3.11 19.11
CA GLU A 51 -14.36 2.01 19.31
C GLU A 51 -15.81 2.52 19.28
N HIS A 52 -16.07 3.63 19.94
CA HIS A 52 -17.39 4.28 19.96
C HIS A 52 -17.78 4.77 18.56
N MET A 53 -16.85 5.41 17.86
CA MET A 53 -17.04 5.91 16.49
C MET A 53 -17.34 4.76 15.51
N VAL A 54 -16.62 3.65 15.58
CA VAL A 54 -16.88 2.47 14.73
C VAL A 54 -18.28 1.90 14.99
N LYS A 55 -18.72 1.83 16.26
CA LYS A 55 -20.09 1.41 16.62
C LYS A 55 -21.16 2.37 16.07
N GLN A 56 -20.87 3.67 16.02
CA GLN A 56 -21.81 4.68 15.50
C GLN A 56 -21.87 4.73 13.97
N ARG A 57 -20.88 4.16 13.25
CA ARG A 57 -20.82 4.21 11.77
C ARG A 57 -22.12 3.78 11.09
N ASN A 58 -22.79 2.76 11.61
CA ASN A 58 -24.06 2.28 11.08
C ASN A 58 -25.24 3.26 11.28
N ARG A 59 -25.04 4.33 12.05
CA ARG A 59 -26.02 5.38 12.33
C ARG A 59 -25.71 6.70 11.62
N LEU A 60 -24.58 6.78 10.88
CA LEU A 60 -24.22 7.97 10.15
C LEU A 60 -25.22 8.24 9.02
N ASN A 61 -25.32 9.51 8.62
CA ASN A 61 -26.29 9.95 7.63
C ASN A 61 -26.11 9.21 6.31
N PRO A 62 -27.21 8.77 5.67
CA PRO A 62 -27.18 8.25 4.30
C PRO A 62 -26.64 9.30 3.34
N VAL A 63 -25.75 8.90 2.43
CA VAL A 63 -25.24 9.78 1.36
C VAL A 63 -25.68 9.34 -0.02
N CYS A 64 -26.09 8.08 -0.17
CA CYS A 64 -26.59 7.53 -1.41
C CYS A 64 -27.47 6.31 -1.12
N VAL A 65 -28.49 6.12 -1.93
CA VAL A 65 -29.34 4.92 -1.93
C VAL A 65 -29.37 4.32 -3.31
N GLN A 66 -29.07 3.04 -3.39
CA GLN A 66 -29.17 2.25 -4.62
C GLN A 66 -30.40 1.34 -4.54
N LEU A 67 -31.14 1.26 -5.63
CA LEU A 67 -32.26 0.32 -5.81
C LEU A 67 -31.93 -0.64 -6.96
N ASN A 68 -32.25 -1.93 -6.82
CA ASN A 68 -32.00 -2.92 -7.87
C ASN A 68 -33.06 -2.90 -9.00
N ARG A 69 -34.08 -2.09 -8.85
CA ARG A 69 -35.15 -1.88 -9.86
C ARG A 69 -35.87 -0.57 -9.62
N GLU A 70 -36.48 -0.09 -10.67
CA GLU A 70 -37.30 1.12 -10.65
C GLU A 70 -38.52 0.95 -9.74
N ILE A 71 -38.85 2.00 -8.98
CA ILE A 71 -40.06 2.13 -8.19
C ILE A 71 -40.79 3.43 -8.59
N ASN A 72 -42.08 3.54 -8.28
CA ASN A 72 -42.84 4.73 -8.64
C ASN A 72 -42.42 5.99 -7.87
N ASP A 73 -42.74 7.17 -8.39
CA ASP A 73 -42.32 8.48 -7.82
C ASP A 73 -42.81 8.70 -6.39
N LYS A 74 -43.99 8.17 -6.06
CA LYS A 74 -44.55 8.28 -4.70
C LYS A 74 -43.71 7.48 -3.70
N ALA A 75 -43.26 6.29 -4.08
CA ALA A 75 -42.36 5.46 -3.26
C ALA A 75 -40.96 6.08 -3.17
N LYS A 76 -40.44 6.63 -4.30
CA LYS A 76 -39.16 7.38 -4.30
C LYS A 76 -39.18 8.53 -3.31
N LYS A 77 -40.23 9.34 -3.39
CA LYS A 77 -40.40 10.49 -2.49
C LYS A 77 -40.48 10.08 -1.04
N LYS A 78 -41.30 9.07 -0.69
CA LYS A 78 -41.35 8.56 0.68
C LYS A 78 -39.99 8.05 1.19
N LEU A 79 -39.23 7.37 0.34
CA LEU A 79 -37.93 6.83 0.69
C LEU A 79 -36.90 7.94 0.91
N THR A 80 -36.84 8.93 0.02
CA THR A 80 -35.93 10.08 0.15
C THR A 80 -36.27 10.95 1.34
N ASP A 81 -37.57 11.20 1.61
CA ASP A 81 -38.03 11.94 2.79
C ASP A 81 -37.66 11.20 4.08
N TYR A 82 -37.85 9.86 4.15
CA TYR A 82 -37.52 9.04 5.32
C TYR A 82 -36.01 8.97 5.62
N LEU A 83 -35.19 8.95 4.57
CA LEU A 83 -33.74 8.87 4.70
C LEU A 83 -33.05 10.24 4.72
N GLU A 84 -33.81 11.32 4.60
CA GLU A 84 -33.34 12.71 4.58
C GLU A 84 -32.29 12.97 3.49
N ILE A 85 -32.47 12.38 2.28
CA ILE A 85 -31.57 12.54 1.14
C ILE A 85 -32.25 13.25 -0.01
N GLY A 86 -31.47 13.97 -0.81
CA GLY A 86 -31.98 14.56 -2.06
C GLY A 86 -32.24 13.50 -3.12
N ALA A 87 -33.24 13.72 -4.00
CA ALA A 87 -33.62 12.79 -5.07
C ALA A 87 -32.43 12.40 -5.99
N LYS A 88 -31.46 13.30 -6.20
CA LYS A 88 -30.23 13.03 -6.98
C LYS A 88 -29.29 11.98 -6.36
N HIS A 89 -29.50 11.64 -5.11
CA HIS A 89 -28.73 10.62 -4.39
C HIS A 89 -29.40 9.24 -4.38
N LEU A 90 -30.56 9.10 -5.03
CA LEU A 90 -31.22 7.83 -5.26
C LEU A 90 -30.85 7.33 -6.66
N ILE A 91 -30.20 6.18 -6.75
CA ILE A 91 -29.68 5.58 -7.98
C ILE A 91 -30.42 4.28 -8.23
N GLU A 92 -30.95 4.11 -9.42
CA GLU A 92 -31.61 2.88 -9.87
C GLU A 92 -30.63 2.08 -10.73
N GLU A 93 -30.34 0.86 -10.28
CA GLU A 93 -29.40 -0.06 -10.94
C GLU A 93 -30.17 -1.28 -11.46
N ARG A 94 -29.73 -1.84 -12.58
CA ARG A 94 -30.27 -3.10 -13.10
C ARG A 94 -29.39 -4.30 -12.80
N THR A 95 -28.47 -4.12 -11.85
CA THR A 95 -27.50 -5.12 -11.43
C THR A 95 -27.74 -5.54 -9.98
N PRO A 96 -27.22 -6.69 -9.53
CA PRO A 96 -27.21 -7.00 -8.12
C PRO A 96 -26.46 -5.94 -7.33
N LEU A 97 -27.03 -5.47 -6.20
CA LEU A 97 -26.45 -4.41 -5.39
C LEU A 97 -25.26 -4.88 -4.52
N ASP A 98 -25.17 -6.17 -4.27
CA ASP A 98 -24.04 -6.82 -3.62
C ASP A 98 -23.48 -7.90 -4.54
N MET A 99 -22.22 -7.72 -4.94
CA MET A 99 -21.50 -8.64 -5.81
C MET A 99 -20.66 -9.67 -5.05
N SER A 100 -20.74 -9.73 -3.73
CA SER A 100 -19.93 -10.64 -2.91
C SER A 100 -20.20 -12.13 -3.21
N PHE A 101 -21.39 -12.47 -3.73
CA PHE A 101 -21.71 -13.84 -4.18
C PHE A 101 -20.75 -14.34 -5.28
N VAL A 102 -20.11 -13.45 -6.03
CA VAL A 102 -19.14 -13.82 -7.08
C VAL A 102 -17.98 -14.64 -6.49
N PHE A 103 -17.56 -14.36 -5.25
CA PHE A 103 -16.52 -15.15 -4.58
C PHE A 103 -16.95 -16.61 -4.34
N GLN A 104 -18.25 -16.88 -4.22
CA GLN A 104 -18.77 -18.25 -4.05
C GLN A 104 -18.71 -19.04 -5.37
N LEU A 105 -18.71 -18.36 -6.53
CA LEU A 105 -18.58 -19.00 -7.83
C LEU A 105 -17.27 -19.78 -7.96
N GLN A 106 -16.21 -19.35 -7.29
CA GLN A 106 -14.94 -20.08 -7.27
C GLN A 106 -15.12 -21.53 -6.78
N ASN A 107 -15.94 -21.73 -5.74
CA ASN A 107 -16.22 -23.06 -5.20
C ASN A 107 -17.07 -23.91 -6.15
N VAL A 108 -18.01 -23.29 -6.86
CA VAL A 108 -18.89 -23.97 -7.83
C VAL A 108 -18.10 -24.37 -9.09
N LEU A 109 -17.18 -23.50 -9.50
CA LEU A 109 -16.41 -23.65 -10.75
C LEU A 109 -15.06 -24.36 -10.56
N LYS A 110 -14.74 -24.84 -9.35
CA LYS A 110 -13.44 -25.47 -9.03
C LYS A 110 -13.00 -26.61 -9.98
N ASN A 111 -13.97 -27.25 -10.66
CA ASN A 111 -13.72 -28.34 -11.63
C ASN A 111 -13.42 -27.80 -13.05
N LYS A 112 -13.29 -26.47 -13.23
CA LYS A 112 -13.01 -25.81 -14.50
C LYS A 112 -11.69 -25.04 -14.38
N PRO A 113 -10.52 -25.71 -14.40
CA PRO A 113 -9.22 -25.11 -14.17
C PRO A 113 -8.89 -24.01 -15.18
N GLU A 114 -9.46 -24.06 -16.38
CA GLU A 114 -9.32 -23.04 -17.43
C GLU A 114 -9.86 -21.66 -17.06
N LEU A 115 -10.69 -21.56 -16.01
CA LEU A 115 -11.22 -20.31 -15.49
C LEU A 115 -10.38 -19.71 -14.37
N PHE A 116 -9.31 -20.37 -13.98
CA PHE A 116 -8.46 -19.95 -12.86
C PHE A 116 -7.03 -19.74 -13.32
N TYR A 117 -6.36 -18.77 -12.71
CA TYR A 117 -4.92 -18.65 -12.87
C TYR A 117 -4.21 -19.91 -12.36
N LYS A 118 -3.10 -20.29 -13.01
CA LYS A 118 -2.21 -21.36 -12.52
C LYS A 118 -1.82 -21.03 -11.06
N LYS A 119 -1.96 -22.03 -10.17
CA LYS A 119 -1.58 -21.85 -8.77
C LYS A 119 -0.09 -21.54 -8.68
N ARG A 120 0.24 -20.44 -8.04
CA ARG A 120 1.60 -20.01 -7.75
C ARG A 120 1.79 -19.90 -6.23
N VAL A 121 2.95 -20.25 -5.73
CA VAL A 121 3.33 -20.19 -4.32
C VAL A 121 4.55 -19.27 -4.21
N PRO A 122 4.54 -18.28 -3.29
CA PRO A 122 5.71 -17.44 -3.06
C PRO A 122 6.93 -18.29 -2.71
N GLN A 123 8.05 -18.05 -3.39
CA GLN A 123 9.28 -18.80 -3.20
C GLN A 123 10.12 -18.23 -2.06
N PRO A 124 11.06 -18.99 -1.46
CA PRO A 124 12.10 -18.40 -0.61
C PRO A 124 12.88 -17.34 -1.39
N GLY A 125 13.26 -16.25 -0.72
CA GLY A 125 14.09 -15.23 -1.34
C GLY A 125 15.43 -15.80 -1.77
N LYS A 126 15.86 -15.53 -3.02
CA LYS A 126 17.13 -16.04 -3.59
C LYS A 126 18.35 -15.71 -2.74
N GLU A 127 18.31 -14.58 -2.04
CA GLU A 127 19.48 -14.00 -1.40
C GLU A 127 19.61 -14.34 0.07
N ILE A 128 18.64 -15.07 0.63
CA ILE A 128 18.56 -15.37 2.05
C ILE A 128 18.34 -16.86 2.26
N SER A 129 19.24 -17.49 3.03
CA SER A 129 19.09 -18.89 3.42
C SER A 129 18.17 -19.01 4.64
N MET A 130 17.10 -19.77 4.51
CA MET A 130 16.19 -20.08 5.62
C MET A 130 16.76 -21.15 6.57
N ASN A 131 17.87 -21.79 6.22
CA ASN A 131 18.56 -22.78 7.04
C ASN A 131 19.56 -22.16 8.04
N GLU A 132 19.81 -20.86 7.91
CA GLU A 132 20.73 -20.09 8.77
C GLU A 132 19.96 -18.95 9.43
N LYS A 133 20.54 -18.40 10.52
CA LYS A 133 20.00 -17.18 11.13
C LYS A 133 19.95 -16.03 10.13
N ILE A 134 18.85 -15.29 10.11
CA ILE A 134 18.61 -14.22 9.15
C ILE A 134 19.44 -12.96 9.48
N ILE A 135 19.50 -12.57 10.77
CA ILE A 135 20.19 -11.35 11.21
C ILE A 135 21.66 -11.33 10.76
N PRO A 136 22.46 -12.38 10.94
CA PRO A 136 23.86 -12.39 10.48
C PRO A 136 24.02 -12.31 8.95
N GLN A 137 22.99 -12.70 8.19
CA GLN A 137 23.02 -12.56 6.73
C GLN A 137 22.79 -11.10 6.32
N ILE A 138 21.85 -10.40 6.98
CA ILE A 138 21.58 -8.98 6.76
C ILE A 138 22.76 -8.09 7.17
N GLU A 139 23.50 -8.47 8.20
CA GLU A 139 24.72 -7.75 8.59
C GLU A 139 25.84 -7.79 7.52
N LYS A 140 25.80 -8.78 6.62
CA LYS A 140 26.78 -8.95 5.54
C LYS A 140 26.39 -8.22 4.26
N LYS A 141 25.08 -8.14 3.96
CA LYS A 141 24.54 -7.51 2.75
C LYS A 141 23.09 -7.14 2.93
N ASP A 142 22.66 -6.09 2.24
CA ASP A 142 21.26 -5.74 2.16
C ASP A 142 20.46 -6.80 1.38
N VAL A 143 19.17 -6.92 1.68
CA VAL A 143 18.27 -7.85 1.01
C VAL A 143 17.00 -7.13 0.57
N VAL A 144 16.58 -7.35 -0.67
CA VAL A 144 15.27 -6.94 -1.19
C VAL A 144 14.42 -8.18 -1.41
N LEU A 145 13.24 -8.22 -0.79
CA LEU A 145 12.20 -9.22 -1.09
C LEU A 145 11.14 -8.59 -1.99
N SER A 146 10.70 -9.35 -2.99
CA SER A 146 9.67 -8.92 -3.96
C SER A 146 8.42 -9.78 -3.83
N TYR A 147 7.39 -9.23 -3.21
CA TYR A 147 6.09 -9.89 -3.08
C TYR A 147 5.24 -9.70 -4.35
N PRO A 148 4.36 -10.66 -4.71
CA PRO A 148 4.06 -11.96 -4.10
C PRO A 148 4.97 -13.09 -4.60
N PHE A 149 5.98 -12.78 -5.39
CA PHE A 149 6.88 -13.75 -6.03
C PHE A 149 7.71 -14.47 -4.98
N GLU A 150 8.16 -13.73 -3.99
CA GLU A 150 8.86 -14.23 -2.81
C GLU A 150 8.00 -14.15 -1.56
N SER A 151 8.37 -14.94 -0.56
CA SER A 151 7.65 -15.04 0.70
C SER A 151 8.04 -13.94 1.68
N MET A 152 7.09 -13.50 2.51
CA MET A 152 7.37 -12.66 3.67
C MET A 152 8.07 -13.43 4.81
N ARG A 153 8.24 -14.76 4.68
CA ARG A 153 8.80 -15.62 5.73
C ARG A 153 10.18 -15.16 6.23
N PRO A 154 11.14 -14.74 5.38
CA PRO A 154 12.44 -14.26 5.87
C PRO A 154 12.32 -13.07 6.82
N PHE A 155 11.45 -12.12 6.54
CA PHE A 155 11.19 -10.98 7.42
C PHE A 155 10.57 -11.43 8.76
N ILE A 156 9.59 -12.35 8.72
CA ILE A 156 8.98 -12.89 9.94
C ILE A 156 10.03 -13.65 10.77
N SER A 157 10.88 -14.48 10.15
CA SER A 157 11.94 -15.19 10.84
C SER A 157 12.98 -14.25 11.44
N MET A 158 13.31 -13.14 10.78
CA MET A 158 14.17 -12.11 11.36
C MET A 158 13.56 -11.53 12.64
N LEU A 159 12.25 -11.28 12.67
CA LEU A 159 11.57 -10.81 13.87
C LEU A 159 11.54 -11.89 14.97
N GLU A 160 11.30 -13.16 14.63
CA GLU A 160 11.33 -14.29 15.54
C GLU A 160 12.72 -14.44 16.19
N GLU A 161 13.80 -14.28 15.40
CA GLU A 161 15.18 -14.23 15.91
C GLU A 161 15.38 -13.03 16.84
N ALA A 162 14.94 -11.84 16.43
CA ALA A 162 15.09 -10.62 17.23
C ALA A 162 14.33 -10.72 18.57
N ALA A 163 13.17 -11.36 18.60
CA ALA A 163 12.39 -11.55 19.82
C ALA A 163 13.13 -12.39 20.87
N SER A 164 13.97 -13.32 20.45
CA SER A 164 14.73 -14.24 21.34
C SER A 164 16.21 -13.87 21.52
N ASP A 165 16.79 -13.02 20.66
CA ASP A 165 18.21 -12.64 20.73
C ASP A 165 18.48 -11.74 21.96
N PRO A 166 19.36 -12.15 22.91
CA PRO A 166 19.66 -11.33 24.09
C PRO A 166 20.34 -10.00 23.78
N THR A 167 20.93 -9.84 22.60
CA THR A 167 21.56 -8.58 22.17
C THR A 167 20.54 -7.55 21.68
N VAL A 168 19.33 -7.96 21.31
CA VAL A 168 18.24 -7.06 20.92
C VAL A 168 17.66 -6.41 22.15
N VAL A 169 17.65 -5.07 22.16
CA VAL A 169 17.12 -4.27 23.27
C VAL A 169 15.77 -3.66 22.93
N SER A 170 15.51 -3.34 21.66
CA SER A 170 14.19 -2.84 21.26
C SER A 170 13.77 -3.23 19.85
N ILE A 171 12.46 -3.33 19.65
CA ILE A 171 11.79 -3.49 18.34
C ILE A 171 10.75 -2.41 18.21
N LYS A 172 10.86 -1.56 17.18
CA LYS A 172 9.90 -0.48 16.90
C LYS A 172 9.28 -0.70 15.53
N MET A 173 7.94 -0.57 15.43
CA MET A 173 7.23 -0.91 14.20
C MET A 173 6.00 -0.03 13.96
N THR A 174 5.72 0.31 12.70
CA THR A 174 4.49 0.98 12.30
C THR A 174 3.52 -0.04 11.71
N LEU A 175 2.29 -0.11 12.23
CA LEU A 175 1.25 -1.01 11.74
C LEU A 175 0.04 -0.23 11.24
N TYR A 176 -0.32 -0.44 9.97
CA TYR A 176 -1.47 0.18 9.33
C TYR A 176 -2.61 -0.81 9.11
N ARG A 177 -2.31 -1.97 8.51
CA ARG A 177 -3.23 -3.08 8.28
C ARG A 177 -2.49 -4.38 8.52
N VAL A 178 -2.96 -5.17 9.45
CA VAL A 178 -2.39 -6.49 9.74
C VAL A 178 -3.39 -7.59 9.41
N ALA A 179 -2.88 -8.80 9.20
CA ALA A 179 -3.74 -9.97 9.01
C ALA A 179 -4.44 -10.33 10.32
N ASP A 180 -5.64 -10.85 10.21
CA ASP A 180 -6.27 -11.55 11.33
C ASP A 180 -5.37 -12.74 11.74
N ARG A 181 -5.00 -12.84 13.02
CA ARG A 181 -4.01 -13.79 13.56
C ARG A 181 -2.62 -13.65 12.91
N SER A 182 -2.12 -12.43 12.82
CA SER A 182 -0.81 -12.12 12.24
C SER A 182 0.34 -12.70 13.07
N LYS A 183 1.26 -13.40 12.40
CA LYS A 183 2.51 -13.89 13.01
C LYS A 183 3.41 -12.74 13.47
N ILE A 184 3.38 -11.62 12.78
CA ILE A 184 4.13 -10.42 13.17
C ILE A 184 3.66 -9.93 14.53
N VAL A 185 2.35 -9.84 14.76
CA VAL A 185 1.77 -9.43 16.05
C VAL A 185 2.14 -10.42 17.15
N GLU A 186 2.02 -11.73 16.88
CA GLU A 186 2.42 -12.77 17.84
C GLU A 186 3.90 -12.65 18.23
N THR A 187 4.77 -12.40 17.25
CA THR A 187 6.22 -12.23 17.50
C THR A 187 6.55 -10.96 18.29
N LEU A 188 5.81 -9.85 18.06
CA LEU A 188 5.98 -8.62 18.86
C LEU A 188 5.55 -8.84 20.32
N ILE A 189 4.49 -9.60 20.55
CA ILE A 189 4.06 -10.02 21.89
C ILE A 189 5.15 -10.85 22.55
N GLU A 190 5.67 -11.88 21.86
CA GLU A 190 6.77 -12.71 22.36
C GLU A 190 8.01 -11.87 22.69
N ALA A 191 8.37 -10.89 21.88
CA ALA A 191 9.48 -10.00 22.14
C ALA A 191 9.29 -9.19 23.43
N ALA A 192 8.08 -8.66 23.67
CA ALA A 192 7.76 -7.93 24.91
C ALA A 192 7.81 -8.85 26.14
N GLU A 193 7.26 -10.05 26.05
CA GLU A 193 7.30 -11.08 27.09
C GLU A 193 8.75 -11.51 27.41
N ASN A 194 9.65 -11.50 26.41
CA ASN A 194 11.07 -11.72 26.57
C ASN A 194 11.85 -10.49 27.08
N GLY A 195 11.16 -9.43 27.51
CA GLY A 195 11.74 -8.24 28.14
C GLY A 195 12.35 -7.24 27.18
N LYS A 196 12.03 -7.29 25.87
CA LYS A 196 12.44 -6.26 24.92
C LYS A 196 11.56 -5.02 25.04
N GLU A 197 12.11 -3.82 24.79
CA GLU A 197 11.29 -2.63 24.57
C GLU A 197 10.59 -2.79 23.19
N VAL A 198 9.27 -2.96 23.21
CA VAL A 198 8.48 -3.06 21.98
C VAL A 198 7.57 -1.84 21.85
N ILE A 199 7.79 -1.04 20.79
CA ILE A 199 7.02 0.16 20.50
C ILE A 199 6.31 -0.04 19.18
N VAL A 200 4.97 0.01 19.22
CA VAL A 200 4.15 -0.20 18.03
C VAL A 200 3.26 1.02 17.80
N LEU A 201 3.46 1.67 16.66
CA LEU A 201 2.50 2.67 16.21
C LEU A 201 1.38 1.99 15.42
N VAL A 202 0.15 2.12 15.92
CA VAL A 202 -1.05 1.55 15.31
C VAL A 202 -1.90 2.66 14.72
N GLU A 203 -2.15 2.61 13.40
CA GLU A 203 -3.06 3.55 12.74
C GLU A 203 -4.51 3.02 12.84
N LEU A 204 -5.25 3.50 13.84
CA LEU A 204 -6.65 3.07 14.07
C LEU A 204 -7.62 3.57 12.99
N ARG A 205 -7.27 4.62 12.23
CA ARG A 205 -8.09 5.17 11.13
C ARG A 205 -7.88 4.44 9.79
N ALA A 206 -7.37 3.19 9.83
CA ALA A 206 -7.27 2.34 8.63
C ALA A 206 -8.68 1.89 8.23
N ARG A 207 -9.25 2.48 7.18
CA ARG A 207 -10.64 2.24 6.75
C ARG A 207 -10.92 0.75 6.55
N PHE A 208 -12.01 0.27 7.14
CA PHE A 208 -12.52 -1.11 7.13
C PHE A 208 -11.72 -2.12 7.96
N ASP A 209 -10.60 -1.72 8.57
CA ASP A 209 -9.78 -2.57 9.46
C ASP A 209 -9.77 -2.06 10.91
N GLU A 210 -10.56 -1.05 11.22
CA GLU A 210 -10.55 -0.38 12.53
C GLU A 210 -10.81 -1.36 13.68
N ALA A 211 -11.82 -2.23 13.54
CA ALA A 211 -12.16 -3.21 14.58
C ALA A 211 -11.03 -4.22 14.82
N ASN A 212 -10.40 -4.70 13.75
CA ASN A 212 -9.25 -5.61 13.83
C ASN A 212 -8.04 -4.92 14.48
N ASN A 213 -7.77 -3.65 14.10
CA ASN A 213 -6.66 -2.91 14.68
C ASN A 213 -6.88 -2.56 16.16
N ILE A 214 -8.12 -2.31 16.59
CA ILE A 214 -8.48 -2.11 17.99
C ILE A 214 -8.24 -3.40 18.80
N GLU A 215 -8.71 -4.55 18.32
CA GLU A 215 -8.53 -5.84 19.00
C GLU A 215 -7.05 -6.22 19.08
N MET A 216 -6.31 -6.05 18.00
CA MET A 216 -4.86 -6.26 17.99
C MET A 216 -4.14 -5.35 19.00
N SER A 217 -4.52 -4.07 19.08
CA SER A 217 -3.90 -3.13 20.01
C SER A 217 -4.09 -3.54 21.47
N LYS A 218 -5.26 -4.06 21.85
CA LYS A 218 -5.51 -4.60 23.20
C LYS A 218 -4.54 -5.73 23.54
N ARG A 219 -4.38 -6.69 22.63
CA ARG A 219 -3.46 -7.82 22.83
C ARG A 219 -2.00 -7.40 23.00
N LEU A 220 -1.54 -6.44 22.20
CA LEU A 220 -0.17 -5.90 22.29
C LEU A 220 0.05 -5.17 23.63
N GLU A 221 -0.92 -4.36 24.06
CA GLU A 221 -0.85 -3.62 25.33
C GLU A 221 -0.84 -4.57 26.54
N GLU A 222 -1.70 -5.60 26.54
CA GLU A 222 -1.75 -6.64 27.58
C GLU A 222 -0.42 -7.40 27.71
N ALA A 223 0.32 -7.54 26.62
CA ALA A 223 1.66 -8.15 26.60
C ALA A 223 2.79 -7.20 27.03
N GLY A 224 2.49 -5.92 27.31
CA GLY A 224 3.47 -4.93 27.76
C GLY A 224 4.12 -4.14 26.62
N CYS A 225 3.60 -4.21 25.37
CA CYS A 225 4.05 -3.32 24.31
C CYS A 225 3.60 -1.88 24.56
N GLN A 226 4.47 -0.92 24.28
CA GLN A 226 4.09 0.49 24.24
C GLN A 226 3.40 0.80 22.92
N LEU A 227 2.16 1.29 23.00
CA LEU A 227 1.38 1.65 21.81
C LEU A 227 1.35 3.16 21.58
N LEU A 228 1.47 3.53 20.31
CA LEU A 228 1.28 4.90 19.83
C LEU A 228 0.09 4.89 18.87
N TYR A 229 -0.84 5.82 19.03
CA TYR A 229 -2.06 5.91 18.22
C TYR A 229 -2.02 7.16 17.35
N GLY A 230 -1.44 7.01 16.14
CA GLY A 230 -1.44 8.08 15.14
C GLY A 230 -0.69 9.34 15.56
N LEU A 231 -0.90 10.38 14.80
CA LEU A 231 -0.30 11.71 14.97
C LEU A 231 -1.37 12.77 14.68
N GLY A 232 -2.22 13.11 15.64
CA GLY A 232 -3.17 14.20 15.45
C GLY A 232 -3.77 14.28 14.05
N ASP A 233 -3.38 15.28 13.28
CA ASP A 233 -3.86 15.53 11.91
C ASP A 233 -3.22 14.63 10.83
N TYR A 234 -2.11 13.94 11.13
CA TYR A 234 -1.39 13.12 10.16
C TYR A 234 -1.74 11.64 10.30
N LYS A 235 -2.02 10.96 9.18
CA LYS A 235 -2.09 9.49 9.15
C LYS A 235 -0.69 8.91 8.97
N VAL A 236 -0.32 7.95 9.79
CA VAL A 236 0.94 7.23 9.62
C VAL A 236 0.73 6.08 8.64
N HIS A 237 1.36 6.20 7.47
CA HIS A 237 1.23 5.22 6.39
C HIS A 237 2.58 4.57 6.02
N SER A 238 3.67 4.96 6.67
CA SER A 238 4.98 4.32 6.52
C SER A 238 4.94 2.84 6.91
N LYS A 239 5.82 2.03 6.32
CA LYS A 239 6.04 0.63 6.68
C LYS A 239 7.49 0.54 7.09
N LEU A 240 7.72 0.71 8.38
CA LEU A 240 9.03 0.83 9.00
C LEU A 240 9.11 -0.09 10.21
N CYS A 241 10.13 -0.92 10.24
CA CYS A 241 10.51 -1.74 11.38
C CYS A 241 11.98 -1.47 11.71
N LEU A 242 12.25 -1.18 12.97
CA LEU A 242 13.59 -0.93 13.48
C LEU A 242 13.89 -1.90 14.64
N ILE A 243 14.93 -2.71 14.49
CA ILE A 243 15.50 -3.56 15.52
C ILE A 243 16.78 -2.90 16.01
N THR A 244 16.85 -2.61 17.32
CA THR A 244 18.05 -2.05 17.96
C THR A 244 18.75 -3.13 18.77
N ARG A 245 20.03 -3.33 18.52
CA ARG A 245 20.88 -4.25 19.25
C ARG A 245 21.92 -3.48 20.07
N SER A 246 22.32 -4.05 21.20
CA SER A 246 23.41 -3.55 22.04
C SER A 246 24.44 -4.65 22.28
N VAL A 247 25.63 -4.45 21.76
CA VAL A 247 26.78 -5.35 21.94
C VAL A 247 27.94 -4.54 22.46
N ASN A 248 28.48 -4.90 23.62
CA ASN A 248 29.60 -4.19 24.27
C ASN A 248 29.33 -2.68 24.43
N ASN A 249 28.12 -2.31 24.84
CA ASN A 249 27.63 -0.92 24.98
C ASN A 249 27.64 -0.11 23.68
N THR A 250 27.71 -0.77 22.53
CA THR A 250 27.56 -0.14 21.22
C THR A 250 26.22 -0.53 20.63
N PHE A 251 25.41 0.47 20.21
CA PHE A 251 24.14 0.22 19.53
C PHE A 251 24.36 -0.01 18.04
N SER A 252 23.61 -0.95 17.49
CA SER A 252 23.53 -1.19 16.06
C SER A 252 22.07 -1.38 15.64
N TYR A 253 21.78 -1.10 14.38
CA TYR A 253 20.44 -1.09 13.83
C TYR A 253 20.30 -2.11 12.71
N ILE A 254 19.13 -2.76 12.67
CA ILE A 254 18.63 -3.46 11.49
C ILE A 254 17.28 -2.82 11.17
N THR A 255 17.15 -2.35 9.95
CA THR A 255 15.95 -1.62 9.51
C THR A 255 15.29 -2.37 8.36
N GLN A 256 13.99 -2.57 8.46
CA GLN A 256 13.20 -3.01 7.32
C GLN A 256 12.25 -1.90 6.89
N ILE A 257 12.22 -1.63 5.59
CA ILE A 257 11.34 -0.64 4.97
C ILE A 257 10.55 -1.34 3.87
N GLY A 258 9.22 -1.18 3.90
CA GLY A 258 8.33 -1.79 2.93
C GLY A 258 7.55 -0.76 2.10
N THR A 259 7.21 -1.14 0.87
CA THR A 259 6.22 -0.40 0.07
C THR A 259 4.79 -0.78 0.45
N GLY A 260 4.58 -2.01 0.91
CA GLY A 260 3.30 -2.61 1.29
C GLY A 260 3.14 -2.86 2.79
N ASN A 261 1.89 -3.09 3.21
CA ASN A 261 1.56 -3.32 4.61
C ASN A 261 2.13 -4.64 5.15
N TYR A 262 2.33 -4.68 6.45
CA TYR A 262 2.69 -5.88 7.21
C TYR A 262 1.48 -6.82 7.34
N ASN A 263 1.11 -7.45 6.22
CA ASN A 263 -0.07 -8.31 6.14
C ASN A 263 0.22 -9.53 5.26
N GLU A 264 0.29 -10.68 5.88
CA GLU A 264 0.68 -11.95 5.27
C GLU A 264 -0.32 -12.44 4.19
N LYS A 265 -1.57 -11.95 4.23
CA LYS A 265 -2.59 -12.26 3.23
C LYS A 265 -2.43 -11.37 2.00
N THR A 266 -2.29 -10.06 2.20
CA THR A 266 -2.17 -9.11 1.08
C THR A 266 -0.81 -9.21 0.37
N SER A 267 0.26 -9.61 1.05
CA SER A 267 1.56 -9.88 0.43
C SER A 267 1.54 -10.99 -0.62
N ARG A 268 0.47 -11.79 -0.68
CA ARG A 268 0.24 -12.81 -1.72
C ARG A 268 -0.59 -12.34 -2.89
N LEU A 269 -1.12 -11.10 -2.82
CA LEU A 269 -2.08 -10.54 -3.76
C LEU A 269 -1.60 -9.23 -4.39
N TYR A 270 -0.64 -8.55 -3.75
CA TYR A 270 -0.11 -7.25 -4.16
C TYR A 270 1.36 -7.37 -4.49
N THR A 271 1.80 -6.67 -5.54
CA THR A 271 3.23 -6.52 -5.77
C THR A 271 3.79 -5.46 -4.82
N ASP A 272 4.73 -5.85 -3.99
CA ASP A 272 5.39 -4.96 -3.04
C ASP A 272 6.87 -5.32 -2.89
N LEU A 273 7.64 -4.34 -2.42
CA LEU A 273 9.07 -4.50 -2.13
C LEU A 273 9.32 -4.32 -0.64
N SER A 274 10.29 -5.06 -0.13
CA SER A 274 10.74 -5.00 1.25
C SER A 274 12.26 -4.99 1.28
N LEU A 275 12.85 -3.85 1.64
CA LEU A 275 14.30 -3.70 1.87
C LEU A 275 14.61 -4.00 3.33
N ILE A 276 15.59 -4.86 3.57
CA ILE A 276 16.14 -5.16 4.89
C ILE A 276 17.62 -4.81 4.85
N THR A 277 18.06 -3.92 5.74
CA THR A 277 19.42 -3.38 5.75
C THR A 277 19.98 -3.25 7.16
N ALA A 278 21.27 -3.45 7.31
CA ALA A 278 22.03 -3.12 8.50
C ALA A 278 22.80 -1.79 8.38
N ASN A 279 22.44 -0.94 7.40
CA ASN A 279 23.05 0.37 7.26
C ASN A 279 22.72 1.26 8.47
N GLN A 280 23.76 1.73 9.16
CA GLN A 280 23.60 2.44 10.43
C GLN A 280 23.03 3.85 10.26
N GLU A 281 23.26 4.52 9.13
CA GLU A 281 22.69 5.85 8.84
C GLU A 281 21.19 5.75 8.59
N ILE A 282 20.74 4.75 7.84
CA ILE A 282 19.31 4.44 7.65
C ILE A 282 18.67 4.09 8.99
N GLY A 283 19.37 3.29 9.82
CA GLY A 283 18.91 2.93 11.16
C GLY A 283 18.77 4.14 12.09
N ALA A 284 19.74 5.07 12.06
CA ALA A 284 19.70 6.30 12.84
C ALA A 284 18.53 7.21 12.42
N ASP A 285 18.29 7.36 11.12
CA ASP A 285 17.12 8.11 10.62
C ASP A 285 15.80 7.44 11.05
N ALA A 286 15.72 6.10 10.98
CA ALA A 286 14.55 5.36 11.45
C ALA A 286 14.33 5.55 12.96
N ALA A 287 15.40 5.55 13.76
CA ALA A 287 15.34 5.83 15.20
C ALA A 287 14.82 7.26 15.47
N ALA A 288 15.28 8.25 14.70
CA ALA A 288 14.82 9.62 14.79
C ALA A 288 13.32 9.75 14.43
N VAL A 289 12.87 9.02 13.40
CA VAL A 289 11.44 8.96 13.03
C VAL A 289 10.62 8.42 14.19
N PHE A 290 10.99 7.29 14.79
CA PHE A 290 10.25 6.74 15.94
C PHE A 290 10.30 7.66 17.17
N ALA A 291 11.43 8.33 17.42
CA ALA A 291 11.56 9.28 18.52
C ALA A 291 10.64 10.50 18.34
N ALA A 292 10.50 11.02 17.12
CA ALA A 292 9.55 12.09 16.80
C ALA A 292 8.10 11.60 16.97
N LEU A 293 7.77 10.42 16.44
CA LEU A 293 6.43 9.82 16.55
C LEU A 293 6.01 9.63 18.01
N GLN A 294 6.93 9.24 18.92
CA GLN A 294 6.66 9.11 20.35
C GLN A 294 6.33 10.46 21.03
N LYS A 295 6.81 11.55 20.48
CA LYS A 295 6.49 12.91 20.96
C LYS A 295 5.25 13.52 20.32
N GLY A 296 4.60 12.79 19.39
CA GLY A 296 3.50 13.35 18.60
C GLY A 296 3.97 14.31 17.49
N GLU A 297 5.21 14.20 17.04
CA GLU A 297 5.87 15.10 16.09
C GLU A 297 6.27 14.33 14.80
N THR A 298 6.70 15.08 13.79
CA THR A 298 7.34 14.56 12.57
C THR A 298 8.77 15.09 12.49
N VAL A 299 9.67 14.35 11.81
CA VAL A 299 11.05 14.84 11.61
C VAL A 299 11.08 15.96 10.58
N ASP A 300 11.89 16.99 10.83
CA ASP A 300 12.08 18.12 9.91
C ASP A 300 13.07 17.81 8.80
N SER A 301 14.03 16.93 9.08
CA SER A 301 15.05 16.48 8.13
C SER A 301 15.55 15.09 8.46
N SER A 302 16.16 14.44 7.48
CA SER A 302 16.79 13.11 7.58
C SER A 302 17.97 13.04 6.62
N ASN A 303 18.95 12.19 6.91
CA ASN A 303 20.16 12.05 6.09
C ASN A 303 19.91 11.18 4.87
N GLN A 304 19.45 9.96 5.09
CA GLN A 304 19.24 8.93 4.07
C GLN A 304 17.77 8.78 3.70
N LEU A 305 16.89 8.65 4.69
CA LEU A 305 15.47 8.48 4.45
C LEU A 305 14.83 9.78 3.91
N LEU A 306 13.82 9.64 3.05
CA LEU A 306 12.93 10.75 2.70
C LEU A 306 11.64 10.59 3.50
N VAL A 307 11.34 11.55 4.36
CA VAL A 307 10.20 11.47 5.28
C VAL A 307 9.20 12.57 4.98
N ALA A 308 7.96 12.19 4.70
CA ALA A 308 6.85 13.15 4.63
C ALA A 308 6.30 13.40 6.06
N PRO A 309 5.74 14.60 6.32
CA PRO A 309 5.42 15.64 5.35
C PRO A 309 6.58 16.60 5.02
N ASN A 310 7.66 16.67 5.83
CA ASN A 310 8.57 17.81 5.82
C ASN A 310 9.70 17.74 4.79
N CYS A 311 10.24 16.53 4.48
CA CYS A 311 11.42 16.47 3.61
C CYS A 311 11.29 15.60 2.37
N LEU A 312 10.26 14.76 2.23
CA LEU A 312 10.11 13.86 1.09
C LEU A 312 9.90 14.62 -0.23
N GLN A 313 8.93 15.52 -0.29
CA GLN A 313 8.59 16.25 -1.53
C GLN A 313 9.75 17.10 -2.02
N ASN A 314 10.33 17.90 -1.15
CA ASN A 314 11.44 18.82 -1.49
C ASN A 314 12.66 18.05 -2.03
N ARG A 315 12.99 16.91 -1.42
CA ARG A 315 14.09 16.06 -1.87
C ARG A 315 13.81 15.42 -3.24
N ILE A 316 12.55 15.00 -3.52
CA ILE A 316 12.14 14.52 -4.84
C ILE A 316 12.30 15.64 -5.89
N LEU A 317 11.79 16.84 -5.60
CA LEU A 317 11.92 17.99 -6.51
C LEU A 317 13.39 18.29 -6.81
N SER A 318 14.25 18.32 -5.77
CA SER A 318 15.70 18.53 -5.94
C SER A 318 16.37 17.46 -6.81
N MET A 319 15.99 16.18 -6.65
CA MET A 319 16.54 15.10 -7.49
C MET A 319 16.06 15.20 -8.94
N ILE A 320 14.87 15.72 -9.20
CA ILE A 320 14.42 16.03 -10.58
C ILE A 320 15.20 17.20 -11.12
N ASP A 321 15.49 18.26 -10.34
CA ASP A 321 16.33 19.39 -10.73
C ASP A 321 17.75 18.95 -11.13
N GLU A 322 18.35 18.00 -10.39
CA GLU A 322 19.64 17.42 -10.78
C GLU A 322 19.58 16.75 -12.19
N GLN A 323 18.45 16.13 -12.55
CA GLN A 323 18.29 15.54 -13.88
C GLN A 323 18.06 16.60 -14.98
N ILE A 324 17.36 17.69 -14.63
CA ILE A 324 17.20 18.86 -15.50
C ILE A 324 18.56 19.46 -15.82
N ASP A 325 19.40 19.66 -14.80
CA ASP A 325 20.75 20.21 -14.96
C ASP A 325 21.63 19.29 -15.82
N LYS A 326 21.56 17.97 -15.64
CA LYS A 326 22.26 17.01 -16.52
C LYS A 326 21.82 17.17 -17.97
N ALA A 327 20.53 17.22 -18.24
CA ALA A 327 20.00 17.37 -19.61
C ALA A 327 20.42 18.71 -20.23
N LYS A 328 20.36 19.82 -19.50
CA LYS A 328 20.81 21.13 -19.95
C LYS A 328 22.30 21.16 -20.28
N ASN A 329 23.11 20.34 -19.61
CA ASN A 329 24.54 20.16 -19.87
C ASN A 329 24.86 19.10 -20.93
N GLY A 330 23.87 18.62 -21.68
CA GLY A 330 24.04 17.61 -22.72
C GLY A 330 24.30 16.19 -22.23
N GLN A 331 24.04 15.91 -20.97
CA GLN A 331 24.12 14.59 -20.36
C GLN A 331 22.76 13.88 -20.38
N ASP A 332 22.74 12.55 -20.16
CA ASP A 332 21.49 11.76 -20.13
C ASP A 332 20.76 11.95 -18.79
N GLY A 333 19.79 12.88 -18.77
CA GLY A 333 18.87 13.05 -17.64
C GLY A 333 17.75 12.02 -17.69
N TYR A 334 17.45 11.37 -16.56
CA TYR A 334 16.43 10.33 -16.48
C TYR A 334 15.65 10.36 -15.18
N VAL A 335 14.32 10.17 -15.28
CA VAL A 335 13.43 9.94 -14.16
C VAL A 335 12.54 8.74 -14.44
N GLY A 336 12.62 7.72 -13.59
CA GLY A 336 11.74 6.54 -13.62
C GLY A 336 10.90 6.49 -12.34
N VAL A 337 9.58 6.37 -12.47
CA VAL A 337 8.68 6.34 -11.29
C VAL A 337 7.62 5.27 -11.46
N LYS A 338 7.54 4.37 -10.48
CA LYS A 338 6.41 3.45 -10.31
C LYS A 338 5.64 3.86 -9.08
N ILE A 339 4.35 4.14 -9.24
CA ILE A 339 3.44 4.59 -8.17
C ILE A 339 1.99 4.18 -8.46
N ASN A 340 1.12 4.23 -7.44
CA ASN A 340 -0.29 3.94 -7.66
C ASN A 340 -1.03 5.13 -8.26
N SER A 341 -0.67 6.36 -7.86
CA SER A 341 -1.37 7.58 -8.31
C SER A 341 -0.44 8.78 -8.38
N LEU A 342 -0.65 9.61 -9.41
CA LEU A 342 0.06 10.87 -9.66
C LEU A 342 -0.94 12.01 -9.67
N THR A 343 -1.01 12.80 -8.59
CA THR A 343 -1.93 13.94 -8.45
C THR A 343 -1.29 15.14 -7.75
N ASP A 344 -0.03 15.04 -7.33
CA ASP A 344 0.70 16.15 -6.69
C ASP A 344 1.07 17.20 -7.73
N LYS A 345 0.50 18.39 -7.58
CA LYS A 345 0.65 19.46 -8.56
C LYS A 345 2.10 19.92 -8.73
N LEU A 346 2.84 20.08 -7.62
CA LEU A 346 4.23 20.56 -7.67
C LEU A 346 5.14 19.53 -8.37
N ILE A 347 4.93 18.23 -8.08
CA ILE A 347 5.70 17.18 -8.74
C ILE A 347 5.33 17.08 -10.22
N ILE A 348 4.05 17.21 -10.58
CA ILE A 348 3.60 17.21 -11.98
C ILE A 348 4.23 18.37 -12.75
N GLU A 349 4.19 19.59 -12.20
CA GLU A 349 4.79 20.79 -12.82
C GLU A 349 6.30 20.59 -13.00
N LYS A 350 6.99 20.00 -12.03
CA LYS A 350 8.43 19.69 -12.11
C LYS A 350 8.76 18.62 -13.17
N LEU A 351 7.92 17.59 -13.31
CA LEU A 351 8.07 16.58 -14.38
C LEU A 351 7.86 17.19 -15.78
N ILE A 352 6.94 18.14 -15.91
CA ILE A 352 6.75 18.88 -17.17
C ILE A 352 7.99 19.72 -17.48
N GLU A 353 8.53 20.46 -16.51
CA GLU A 353 9.78 21.23 -16.66
C GLU A 353 10.95 20.30 -17.07
N ALA A 354 11.06 19.14 -16.43
CA ALA A 354 12.08 18.15 -16.76
C ALA A 354 11.94 17.63 -18.18
N SER A 355 10.72 17.33 -18.64
CA SER A 355 10.47 16.92 -20.03
C SER A 355 10.86 18.02 -21.03
N GLN A 356 10.52 19.28 -20.74
CA GLN A 356 10.89 20.42 -21.57
C GLN A 356 12.41 20.64 -21.64
N ALA A 357 13.14 20.29 -20.58
CA ALA A 357 14.60 20.31 -20.56
C ALA A 357 15.27 19.15 -21.28
N GLY A 358 14.50 18.16 -21.77
CA GLY A 358 15.01 16.98 -22.47
C GLY A 358 15.24 15.74 -21.61
N VAL A 359 14.84 15.75 -20.33
CA VAL A 359 14.90 14.58 -19.45
C VAL A 359 13.93 13.51 -19.93
N LYS A 360 14.38 12.27 -20.05
CA LYS A 360 13.53 11.12 -20.36
C LYS A 360 12.80 10.67 -19.08
N ILE A 361 11.48 10.50 -19.18
CA ILE A 361 10.65 10.21 -18.03
C ILE A 361 9.76 8.99 -18.31
N ASP A 362 9.93 7.94 -17.52
CA ASP A 362 9.16 6.70 -17.56
C ASP A 362 8.29 6.58 -16.31
N LEU A 363 6.98 6.56 -16.49
CA LEU A 363 6.01 6.47 -15.38
C LEU A 363 5.18 5.18 -15.49
N GLU A 364 5.21 4.34 -14.47
CA GLU A 364 4.18 3.31 -14.26
C GLU A 364 3.17 3.83 -13.25
N VAL A 365 1.92 4.05 -13.70
CA VAL A 365 0.83 4.58 -12.86
C VAL A 365 -0.43 3.77 -13.11
N ARG A 366 -0.76 2.87 -12.19
CA ARG A 366 -1.92 1.97 -12.36
C ARG A 366 -3.28 2.61 -12.04
N GLY A 367 -3.31 3.73 -11.34
CA GLY A 367 -4.52 4.41 -10.89
C GLY A 367 -4.66 5.81 -11.46
N ILE A 368 -4.95 6.79 -10.63
CA ILE A 368 -5.18 8.17 -11.06
C ILE A 368 -3.86 8.77 -11.58
N CYS A 369 -3.87 9.22 -12.84
CA CYS A 369 -2.74 9.90 -13.46
C CYS A 369 -3.20 11.26 -13.99
N CYS A 370 -2.73 12.35 -13.36
CA CYS A 370 -3.09 13.72 -13.73
C CYS A 370 -2.08 14.38 -14.69
N ILE A 371 -1.33 13.57 -15.45
CA ILE A 371 -0.46 14.05 -16.53
C ILE A 371 -0.82 13.33 -17.82
N LYS A 372 -0.77 14.04 -18.96
CA LYS A 372 -0.89 13.46 -20.30
C LYS A 372 0.50 13.41 -20.95
N PRO A 373 0.99 12.23 -21.35
CA PRO A 373 2.28 12.10 -22.02
C PRO A 373 2.21 12.58 -23.49
N GLY A 374 3.35 12.88 -24.11
CA GLY A 374 3.46 13.17 -25.53
C GLY A 374 2.75 14.44 -26.01
N VAL A 375 2.42 15.37 -25.12
CA VAL A 375 1.86 16.68 -25.48
C VAL A 375 3.01 17.58 -25.96
N LYS A 376 2.96 17.95 -27.24
CA LYS A 376 4.01 18.71 -27.92
C LYS A 376 4.40 19.99 -27.19
N GLY A 377 5.68 20.16 -26.89
CA GLY A 377 6.26 21.30 -26.21
C GLY A 377 6.13 21.26 -24.69
N TYR A 378 5.49 20.22 -24.13
CA TYR A 378 5.30 20.08 -22.68
C TYR A 378 5.78 18.73 -22.14
N THR A 379 5.22 17.63 -22.67
CA THR A 379 5.47 16.28 -22.15
C THR A 379 5.98 15.32 -23.23
N ASP A 380 6.71 15.84 -24.22
CA ASP A 380 7.25 15.07 -25.34
C ASP A 380 8.14 13.90 -24.89
N ASN A 381 8.81 14.05 -23.75
CA ASN A 381 9.75 13.07 -23.21
C ASN A 381 9.16 12.23 -22.06
N ILE A 382 7.83 12.31 -21.85
CA ILE A 382 7.14 11.52 -20.83
C ILE A 382 6.43 10.34 -21.49
N ARG A 383 6.62 9.15 -20.93
CA ARG A 383 5.88 7.95 -21.24
C ARG A 383 5.13 7.47 -20.00
N VAL A 384 3.87 7.10 -20.15
CA VAL A 384 3.01 6.58 -19.05
C VAL A 384 2.51 5.20 -19.43
N VAL A 385 2.81 4.22 -18.59
CA VAL A 385 2.35 2.83 -18.69
C VAL A 385 1.50 2.51 -17.49
N SER A 386 0.48 1.68 -17.67
CA SER A 386 -0.36 1.15 -16.59
C SER A 386 -0.48 -0.35 -16.75
N VAL A 387 -0.11 -1.09 -15.72
CA VAL A 387 -0.26 -2.55 -15.68
C VAL A 387 -1.39 -2.93 -14.73
N VAL A 388 -2.38 -3.65 -15.27
CA VAL A 388 -3.48 -4.24 -14.50
C VAL A 388 -3.50 -5.74 -14.77
N GLY A 389 -2.76 -6.46 -13.95
CA GLY A 389 -2.55 -7.90 -14.09
C GLY A 389 -3.29 -8.73 -13.02
N ARG A 390 -2.78 -9.93 -12.81
CA ARG A 390 -3.27 -10.88 -11.79
C ARG A 390 -3.14 -10.33 -10.37
N PHE A 391 -2.03 -9.65 -10.09
CA PHE A 391 -1.72 -9.03 -8.81
C PHE A 391 -1.90 -7.53 -8.91
N LEU A 392 -2.30 -6.90 -7.80
CA LEU A 392 -2.39 -5.46 -7.74
C LEU A 392 -0.98 -4.86 -7.74
N GLU A 393 -0.65 -4.07 -8.77
CA GLU A 393 0.58 -3.30 -8.79
C GLU A 393 0.54 -2.26 -7.66
N HIS A 394 1.38 -2.44 -6.63
CA HIS A 394 1.29 -1.65 -5.41
C HIS A 394 2.64 -1.10 -4.93
N SER A 395 3.77 -1.67 -5.36
CA SER A 395 5.09 -1.15 -5.02
C SER A 395 5.31 0.27 -5.54
N ARG A 396 6.13 1.03 -4.83
CA ARG A 396 6.59 2.35 -5.28
C ARG A 396 8.09 2.34 -5.40
N ILE A 397 8.55 2.75 -6.57
CA ILE A 397 9.97 2.85 -6.94
C ILE A 397 10.19 4.25 -7.51
N TYR A 398 11.22 4.94 -7.04
CA TYR A 398 11.69 6.19 -7.62
C TYR A 398 13.12 6.00 -8.08
N ARG A 399 13.40 6.38 -9.32
CA ARG A 399 14.71 6.28 -9.95
C ARG A 399 15.09 7.61 -10.58
N PHE A 400 16.22 8.15 -10.17
CA PHE A 400 16.76 9.41 -10.68
C PHE A 400 18.16 9.15 -11.25
N GLY A 401 18.32 9.40 -12.56
CA GLY A 401 19.56 9.11 -13.30
C GLY A 401 19.69 7.66 -13.75
N ARG A 402 20.79 7.38 -14.42
CA ARG A 402 21.21 6.06 -14.90
C ARG A 402 22.71 5.90 -14.68
N GLY A 403 23.18 4.65 -14.63
CA GLY A 403 24.58 4.34 -14.41
C GLY A 403 25.01 4.45 -12.96
N ASP A 404 26.27 4.81 -12.70
CA ASP A 404 26.90 4.71 -11.38
C ASP A 404 26.39 5.75 -10.37
N ASP A 405 25.90 6.89 -10.82
CA ASP A 405 25.40 7.99 -9.98
C ASP A 405 23.88 8.03 -9.84
N GLN A 406 23.21 6.96 -10.29
CA GLN A 406 21.77 6.85 -10.15
C GLN A 406 21.36 6.73 -8.68
N LYS A 407 20.21 7.32 -8.35
CA LYS A 407 19.58 7.23 -7.03
C LYS A 407 18.30 6.43 -7.16
N ILE A 408 18.15 5.36 -6.37
CA ILE A 408 16.99 4.48 -6.37
C ILE A 408 16.40 4.44 -4.97
N TYR A 409 15.08 4.60 -4.89
CA TYR A 409 14.32 4.54 -3.66
C TYR A 409 13.15 3.58 -3.80
N ILE A 410 12.83 2.87 -2.71
CA ILE A 410 11.52 2.26 -2.50
C ILE A 410 10.73 3.10 -1.50
N ALA A 411 9.42 3.20 -1.68
CA ALA A 411 8.61 4.14 -0.89
C ALA A 411 7.25 3.58 -0.48
N SER A 412 6.71 4.14 0.60
CA SER A 412 5.31 3.97 0.97
C SER A 412 4.40 5.01 0.31
N ALA A 413 4.96 6.12 -0.19
CA ALA A 413 4.24 7.26 -0.74
C ALA A 413 3.94 7.12 -2.24
N ASP A 414 2.74 7.52 -2.64
CA ASP A 414 2.41 7.91 -4.00
C ASP A 414 2.70 9.40 -4.21
N PHE A 415 2.79 9.87 -5.45
CA PHE A 415 2.89 11.30 -5.75
C PHE A 415 1.51 11.96 -5.70
N MET A 416 0.94 11.99 -4.50
CA MET A 416 -0.32 12.64 -4.19
C MET A 416 -0.11 13.66 -3.08
N THR A 417 -0.73 14.84 -3.19
CA THR A 417 -0.60 15.91 -2.19
C THR A 417 -0.84 15.43 -0.76
N ARG A 418 -1.83 14.55 -0.56
CA ARG A 418 -2.08 13.98 0.77
C ARG A 418 -0.94 13.10 1.29
N ASN A 419 -0.19 12.40 0.42
CA ASN A 419 0.96 11.58 0.83
C ASN A 419 2.16 12.46 1.16
N THR A 420 2.38 13.51 0.37
CA THR A 420 3.54 14.38 0.50
C THR A 420 3.41 15.41 1.63
N THR A 421 2.16 15.77 2.04
CA THR A 421 1.91 16.88 2.98
C THR A 421 1.04 16.56 4.20
N ARG A 422 0.28 15.45 4.19
CA ARG A 422 -0.71 15.13 5.24
C ARG A 422 -0.60 13.70 5.78
N ARG A 423 0.52 13.03 5.50
CA ARG A 423 0.81 11.69 6.00
C ARG A 423 2.26 11.59 6.43
N VAL A 424 2.53 10.67 7.34
CA VAL A 424 3.88 10.19 7.57
C VAL A 424 4.14 9.04 6.61
N GLU A 425 5.00 9.30 5.63
CA GLU A 425 5.45 8.35 4.62
C GLU A 425 6.97 8.28 4.65
N VAL A 426 7.53 7.17 4.23
CA VAL A 426 8.98 6.98 4.16
C VAL A 426 9.36 6.45 2.79
N ALA A 427 10.42 7.02 2.21
CA ALA A 427 11.17 6.43 1.11
C ALA A 427 12.61 6.16 1.56
N ALA A 428 13.09 4.95 1.30
CA ALA A 428 14.43 4.52 1.64
C ALA A 428 15.31 4.43 0.40
N PRO A 429 16.54 4.98 0.42
CA PRO A 429 17.49 4.76 -0.64
C PRO A 429 17.95 3.30 -0.64
N VAL A 430 18.10 2.74 -1.82
CA VAL A 430 18.69 1.43 -2.03
C VAL A 430 20.16 1.63 -2.32
N LEU A 431 21.02 1.38 -1.34
CA LEU A 431 22.45 1.69 -1.42
C LEU A 431 23.28 0.53 -1.97
N ASP A 432 22.87 -0.71 -1.69
CA ASP A 432 23.52 -1.91 -2.20
C ASP A 432 23.31 -2.04 -3.71
N LYS A 433 24.39 -2.20 -4.48
CA LYS A 433 24.36 -2.24 -5.96
C LYS A 433 23.54 -3.43 -6.48
N HIS A 434 23.66 -4.59 -5.86
CA HIS A 434 22.92 -5.77 -6.28
C HIS A 434 21.40 -5.59 -6.06
N CYS A 435 21.02 -5.00 -4.93
CA CYS A 435 19.63 -4.62 -4.66
C CYS A 435 19.14 -3.57 -5.67
N GLN A 436 19.99 -2.61 -6.07
CA GLN A 436 19.65 -1.63 -7.12
C GLN A 436 19.38 -2.32 -8.45
N GLU A 437 20.28 -3.18 -8.91
CA GLU A 437 20.15 -3.92 -10.17
C GLU A 437 18.86 -4.72 -10.21
N ARG A 438 18.50 -5.37 -9.11
CA ARG A 438 17.26 -6.13 -8.99
C ARG A 438 16.03 -5.25 -9.10
N ILE A 439 16.00 -4.09 -8.43
CA ILE A 439 14.86 -3.16 -8.51
C ILE A 439 14.76 -2.54 -9.90
N ILE A 440 15.87 -2.24 -10.54
CA ILE A 440 15.91 -1.77 -11.92
C ILE A 440 15.31 -2.82 -12.85
N HIS A 441 15.72 -4.09 -12.71
CA HIS A 441 15.20 -5.19 -13.50
C HIS A 441 13.67 -5.29 -13.37
N ILE A 442 13.15 -5.26 -12.14
CA ILE A 442 11.70 -5.28 -11.88
C ILE A 442 11.01 -4.08 -12.56
N PHE A 443 11.55 -2.87 -12.40
CA PHE A 443 11.00 -1.66 -13.00
C PHE A 443 11.00 -1.74 -14.54
N ASP A 444 12.14 -2.10 -15.12
CA ASP A 444 12.30 -2.16 -16.56
C ASP A 444 11.42 -3.25 -17.18
N LEU A 445 11.25 -4.40 -16.51
CA LEU A 445 10.36 -5.47 -16.93
C LEU A 445 8.89 -5.03 -16.93
N ILE A 446 8.45 -4.32 -15.89
CA ILE A 446 7.08 -3.75 -15.83
C ILE A 446 6.89 -2.72 -16.96
N MET A 447 7.88 -1.88 -17.23
CA MET A 447 7.84 -0.92 -18.33
C MET A 447 7.85 -1.58 -19.72
N GLN A 448 8.23 -2.84 -19.83
CA GLN A 448 8.20 -3.64 -21.05
C GLN A 448 6.95 -4.51 -21.19
N ASP A 449 6.14 -4.63 -20.15
CA ASP A 449 4.90 -5.44 -20.18
C ASP A 449 3.99 -4.97 -21.33
N ASP A 450 3.65 -5.87 -22.25
CA ASP A 450 2.75 -5.62 -23.36
C ASP A 450 1.64 -6.71 -23.48
N GLU A 451 1.59 -7.61 -22.50
CA GLU A 451 0.45 -8.52 -22.34
C GLU A 451 -0.66 -7.89 -21.48
N LYS A 452 -0.32 -7.27 -20.35
CA LYS A 452 -1.23 -6.60 -19.42
C LYS A 452 -1.07 -5.09 -19.41
N GLY A 453 0.09 -4.61 -19.86
CA GLY A 453 0.45 -3.19 -19.89
C GLY A 453 -0.28 -2.44 -20.99
N LYS A 454 -0.76 -1.25 -20.65
CA LYS A 454 -1.31 -0.27 -21.60
C LYS A 454 -0.53 1.02 -21.53
N GLU A 455 -0.34 1.67 -22.66
CA GLU A 455 0.37 2.94 -22.75
C GLU A 455 -0.62 4.08 -23.01
N GLN A 456 -0.48 5.17 -22.26
CA GLN A 456 -1.34 6.33 -22.40
C GLN A 456 -0.83 7.20 -23.58
N ASN A 457 -1.72 7.61 -24.47
CA ASN A 457 -1.43 8.54 -25.56
C ASN A 457 -1.63 10.00 -25.14
N SER A 458 -1.33 10.95 -26.04
CA SER A 458 -1.48 12.39 -25.82
C SER A 458 -2.93 12.87 -25.58
N ASP A 459 -3.92 12.08 -25.96
CA ASP A 459 -5.34 12.37 -25.68
C ASP A 459 -5.76 11.89 -24.26
N GLY A 460 -4.87 11.13 -23.59
CA GLY A 460 -5.14 10.55 -22.28
C GLY A 460 -5.82 9.18 -22.33
N VAL A 461 -5.85 8.54 -23.51
CA VAL A 461 -6.44 7.21 -23.75
C VAL A 461 -5.36 6.14 -23.58
N TYR A 462 -5.68 5.08 -22.83
CA TYR A 462 -4.81 3.92 -22.66
C TYR A 462 -5.01 2.93 -23.81
N CYS A 463 -3.94 2.67 -24.56
CA CYS A 463 -3.91 1.78 -25.72
C CYS A 463 -3.12 0.52 -25.42
N ASP A 464 -3.50 -0.57 -26.10
CA ASP A 464 -2.74 -1.82 -26.05
C ASP A 464 -1.35 -1.62 -26.69
N ARG A 465 -0.38 -2.35 -26.16
CA ARG A 465 1.03 -2.30 -26.59
C ARG A 465 1.37 -3.54 -27.40
N HIS A 466 2.29 -3.39 -28.36
CA HIS A 466 2.79 -4.47 -29.19
C HIS A 466 4.29 -4.25 -29.42
N ILE A 467 5.09 -4.49 -28.39
CA ILE A 467 6.52 -4.19 -28.38
C ILE A 467 7.32 -5.48 -28.59
N ASN A 468 6.87 -6.58 -27.97
CA ASN A 468 7.61 -7.82 -27.90
C ASN A 468 6.91 -8.95 -28.68
N ASN A 469 7.71 -9.91 -29.16
CA ASN A 469 7.23 -11.15 -29.75
C ASN A 469 8.14 -12.32 -29.30
N PRO A 470 7.69 -13.22 -28.39
CA PRO A 470 6.37 -13.21 -27.74
C PRO A 470 6.18 -12.02 -26.81
N LYS A 471 4.92 -11.71 -26.48
CA LYS A 471 4.56 -10.68 -25.50
C LYS A 471 5.09 -11.00 -24.11
N ILE A 472 5.36 -9.94 -23.34
CA ILE A 472 5.85 -10.03 -21.96
C ILE A 472 4.69 -9.77 -21.00
N ASP A 473 4.41 -10.72 -20.10
CA ASP A 473 3.65 -10.55 -18.87
C ASP A 473 4.66 -10.43 -17.73
N SER A 474 4.86 -9.23 -17.23
CA SER A 474 5.87 -8.92 -16.22
C SER A 474 5.66 -9.71 -14.91
N GLN A 475 4.40 -9.92 -14.51
CA GLN A 475 4.08 -10.63 -13.28
C GLN A 475 4.33 -12.14 -13.41
N GLU A 476 4.03 -12.73 -14.55
CA GLU A 476 4.31 -14.15 -14.79
C GLU A 476 5.81 -14.39 -14.94
N THR A 477 6.53 -13.50 -15.64
CA THR A 477 8.00 -13.57 -15.77
C THR A 477 8.68 -13.52 -14.41
N LEU A 478 8.31 -12.57 -13.52
CA LEU A 478 8.86 -12.48 -12.16
C LEU A 478 8.58 -13.73 -11.32
N TYR A 479 7.43 -14.39 -11.55
CA TYR A 479 7.17 -15.68 -10.91
C TYR A 479 8.06 -16.79 -11.43
N GLU A 480 8.25 -16.89 -12.72
CA GLU A 480 9.13 -17.88 -13.34
C GLU A 480 10.56 -17.71 -12.84
N GLU A 481 11.08 -16.48 -12.83
CA GLU A 481 12.40 -16.15 -12.26
C GLU A 481 12.52 -16.56 -10.80
N SER A 482 11.47 -16.35 -9.98
CA SER A 482 11.48 -16.74 -8.57
C SER A 482 11.55 -18.27 -8.38
N TYR A 483 10.89 -19.05 -9.26
CA TYR A 483 10.96 -20.51 -9.23
C TYR A 483 12.33 -21.02 -9.70
N GLU A 484 12.89 -20.44 -10.75
CA GLU A 484 14.24 -20.78 -11.24
C GLU A 484 15.30 -20.49 -10.19
N ALA A 485 15.18 -19.36 -9.52
CA ALA A 485 16.09 -18.98 -8.43
C ALA A 485 16.01 -19.95 -7.24
N ALA A 486 14.81 -20.39 -6.86
CA ALA A 486 14.61 -21.36 -5.78
C ALA A 486 15.19 -22.73 -6.15
N ALA A 487 14.95 -23.22 -7.39
CA ALA A 487 15.50 -24.48 -7.87
C ALA A 487 17.04 -24.49 -7.98
N SER A 488 17.66 -23.32 -8.16
CA SER A 488 19.13 -23.19 -8.22
C SER A 488 19.79 -23.13 -6.84
N ALA A 489 19.00 -22.94 -5.79
CA ALA A 489 19.46 -22.85 -4.40
C ALA A 489 19.37 -24.19 -3.63
N GLU A 490 18.62 -25.18 -4.15
CA GLU A 490 18.58 -26.58 -3.69
C GLU A 490 19.75 -27.38 -4.24
#